data_44faf1ff4c3d8080c0c01b0df3474900
#
_entry.id   44faf1ff4c3d8080c0c01b0df3474900
#
_cell.length_a   1.000
_cell.length_b   1.000
_cell.length_c   1.000
_cell.angle_alpha   90.00
_cell.angle_beta   90.00
_cell.angle_gamma   90.00
#
_symmetry.space_group_name_H-M   'P 1'
#
loop_
_entity.id
_entity.type
_entity.pdbx_description
1 polymer ?
#
loop_
_entity_poly.entity_id
_entity_poly.type
_entity_poly.pdbx_seq_one_letter_code
_entity_poly.pdbx_strand_id
1 'polypeptide(L)'
;MAILSWGKPKIQHKESVNGAPIAGGKWQTIDTPKQDTTKVTPTAGNEVTANEEGGEVVDSRVGKNTYQFEFDIFVKKGQPRPFDDEDGFIKGEHAFRVIPEDDACEGMQIDRCTLRVEESYTAADGKMLHYVAKCLKPAAGKTVKPYTENGLTVDKSSLYFGSTADTTGKTITATATGTVTAVSSESWATVSVAAKVVTVKVTANSGTEARRAIVTITADGENAQVDVLQIPA
;
A
#
# COMPACT_ATOMS: atom_id res chain seq x y z
N MET A 1 13.39 19.34 -4.01
CA MET A 1 12.81 18.63 -2.83
C MET A 1 11.47 19.29 -2.55
N ALA A 2 10.37 18.56 -2.70
CA ALA A 2 9.04 19.10 -2.41
C ALA A 2 8.91 19.33 -0.90
N ILE A 3 8.27 20.45 -0.51
CA ILE A 3 7.98 20.76 0.89
C ILE A 3 6.54 20.38 1.23
N LEU A 4 5.68 20.27 0.21
CA LEU A 4 4.26 19.99 0.34
C LEU A 4 3.91 18.65 -0.30
N SER A 5 2.93 17.99 0.32
CA SER A 5 2.31 16.75 -0.18
C SER A 5 1.31 17.03 -1.32
N TRP A 6 1.80 17.47 -2.47
CA TRP A 6 0.99 17.86 -3.62
C TRP A 6 1.46 17.18 -4.91
N GLY A 7 0.87 17.54 -6.04
CA GLY A 7 1.23 17.02 -7.36
C GLY A 7 0.35 15.85 -7.80
N LYS A 8 0.84 15.04 -8.73
CA LYS A 8 0.14 13.91 -9.32
C LYS A 8 0.05 12.74 -8.31
N PRO A 9 -1.11 12.46 -7.70
CA PRO A 9 -1.20 11.39 -6.71
C PRO A 9 -1.15 10.01 -7.39
N LYS A 10 -0.52 9.05 -6.71
CA LYS A 10 -0.64 7.63 -6.99
C LYS A 10 -1.70 7.04 -6.07
N ILE A 11 -2.77 6.50 -6.62
CA ILE A 11 -3.82 5.82 -5.87
C ILE A 11 -3.57 4.32 -5.93
N GLN A 12 -3.52 3.70 -4.77
CA GLN A 12 -3.43 2.25 -4.64
C GLN A 12 -4.69 1.71 -3.97
N HIS A 13 -5.13 0.55 -4.40
CA HIS A 13 -6.31 -0.15 -3.91
C HIS A 13 -5.95 -1.54 -3.41
N LYS A 14 -6.71 -1.99 -2.41
CA LYS A 14 -6.72 -3.35 -1.92
C LYS A 14 -8.11 -3.67 -1.37
N GLU A 15 -8.53 -4.93 -1.45
CA GLU A 15 -9.75 -5.36 -0.76
C GLU A 15 -9.58 -5.27 0.76
N SER A 16 -10.66 -4.96 1.45
CA SER A 16 -10.74 -4.90 2.91
C SER A 16 -11.64 -6.02 3.43
N VAL A 17 -11.22 -6.67 4.50
CA VAL A 17 -12.00 -7.71 5.18
C VAL A 17 -11.93 -7.46 6.68
N ASN A 18 -13.08 -7.53 7.34
CA ASN A 18 -13.19 -7.27 8.78
C ASN A 18 -12.62 -5.91 9.21
N GLY A 19 -12.72 -4.91 8.33
CA GLY A 19 -12.28 -3.53 8.60
C GLY A 19 -10.77 -3.30 8.50
N ALA A 20 -10.03 -4.17 7.83
CA ALA A 20 -8.61 -4.03 7.54
C ALA A 20 -8.29 -4.50 6.12
N PRO A 21 -7.26 -3.94 5.44
CA PRO A 21 -6.78 -4.46 4.17
C PRO A 21 -6.39 -5.93 4.31
N ILE A 22 -6.73 -6.76 3.31
CA ILE A 22 -6.39 -8.19 3.32
C ILE A 22 -4.88 -8.36 3.52
N ALA A 23 -4.50 -9.26 4.44
CA ALA A 23 -3.11 -9.59 4.69
C ALA A 23 -2.47 -10.29 3.47
N GLY A 24 -1.20 -10.00 3.20
CA GLY A 24 -0.49 -10.52 2.02
C GLY A 24 -0.95 -9.87 0.70
N GLY A 25 -0.35 -10.26 -0.41
CA GLY A 25 -0.61 -9.69 -1.75
C GLY A 25 -0.13 -8.23 -1.89
N LYS A 26 -0.08 -7.77 -3.12
CA LYS A 26 0.35 -6.39 -3.44
C LYS A 26 -0.84 -5.44 -3.50
N TRP A 27 -0.60 -4.17 -3.15
CA TRP A 27 -1.51 -3.08 -3.46
C TRP A 27 -1.54 -2.88 -4.99
N GLN A 28 -2.73 -2.76 -5.55
CA GLN A 28 -2.91 -2.52 -6.98
C GLN A 28 -2.94 -1.02 -7.23
N THR A 29 -2.09 -0.53 -8.12
CA THR A 29 -2.12 0.87 -8.53
C THR A 29 -3.25 1.08 -9.53
N ILE A 30 -4.10 2.05 -9.26
CA ILE A 30 -5.18 2.49 -10.14
C ILE A 30 -4.61 3.47 -11.17
N ASP A 31 -5.25 3.57 -12.34
CA ASP A 31 -4.93 4.56 -13.36
C ASP A 31 -4.86 5.97 -12.77
N THR A 32 -4.00 6.80 -13.35
CA THR A 32 -3.88 8.20 -12.96
C THR A 32 -5.23 8.91 -13.02
N PRO A 33 -5.70 9.50 -11.91
CA PRO A 33 -6.95 10.22 -11.88
C PRO A 33 -6.91 11.48 -12.77
N LYS A 34 -8.09 11.99 -13.11
CA LYS A 34 -8.23 13.30 -13.75
C LYS A 34 -7.68 14.37 -12.80
N GLN A 35 -7.05 15.39 -13.35
CA GLN A 35 -6.52 16.52 -12.58
C GLN A 35 -7.59 17.14 -11.68
N ASP A 36 -7.20 17.48 -10.46
CA ASP A 36 -8.01 18.18 -9.45
C ASP A 36 -9.27 17.43 -8.97
N THR A 37 -9.37 16.11 -9.24
CA THR A 37 -10.53 15.30 -8.80
C THR A 37 -10.27 14.42 -7.58
N THR A 38 -9.01 14.16 -7.26
CA THR A 38 -8.64 13.36 -6.08
C THR A 38 -8.77 14.18 -4.80
N LYS A 39 -9.73 13.83 -3.96
CA LYS A 39 -9.97 14.56 -2.70
C LYS A 39 -10.47 13.64 -1.59
N VAL A 40 -10.11 13.98 -0.36
CA VAL A 40 -10.71 13.43 0.86
C VAL A 40 -11.43 14.57 1.60
N THR A 41 -12.73 14.43 1.73
CA THR A 41 -13.58 15.47 2.34
C THR A 41 -14.01 15.01 3.73
N PRO A 42 -13.59 15.70 4.80
CA PRO A 42 -14.13 15.48 6.13
C PRO A 42 -15.48 16.17 6.29
N THR A 43 -16.41 15.50 6.97
CA THR A 43 -17.65 16.11 7.49
C THR A 43 -17.59 16.07 8.99
N ALA A 44 -17.76 17.23 9.64
CA ALA A 44 -17.74 17.36 11.08
C ALA A 44 -18.80 16.44 11.72
N GLY A 45 -18.44 15.81 12.82
CA GLY A 45 -19.39 15.07 13.65
C GLY A 45 -20.38 16.02 14.34
N ASN A 46 -21.52 15.47 14.74
CA ASN A 46 -22.52 16.27 15.46
C ASN A 46 -21.95 16.80 16.77
N GLU A 47 -22.22 18.08 17.02
CA GLU A 47 -21.96 18.72 18.30
C GLU A 47 -23.28 18.80 19.08
N VAL A 48 -23.24 18.39 20.32
CA VAL A 48 -24.37 18.48 21.27
C VAL A 48 -23.91 19.33 22.44
N THR A 49 -24.58 20.45 22.63
CA THR A 49 -24.31 21.39 23.73
C THR A 49 -25.37 21.30 24.80
N ALA A 50 -24.98 21.43 26.06
CA ALA A 50 -25.87 21.65 27.19
C ALA A 50 -25.80 23.12 27.58
N ASN A 51 -26.96 23.79 27.64
CA ASN A 51 -27.03 25.21 27.98
C ASN A 51 -27.81 25.40 29.29
N GLU A 52 -27.41 26.38 30.09
CA GLU A 52 -28.21 26.87 31.22
C GLU A 52 -29.32 27.83 30.76
N GLU A 53 -30.29 28.08 31.67
CA GLU A 53 -31.27 29.15 31.47
C GLU A 53 -30.53 30.50 31.36
N GLY A 54 -30.61 31.17 30.21
CA GLY A 54 -29.82 32.34 29.87
C GLY A 54 -28.94 32.14 28.63
N GLY A 55 -28.77 30.88 28.15
CA GLY A 55 -28.13 30.54 26.89
C GLY A 55 -26.63 30.27 26.98
N GLU A 56 -26.05 30.27 28.19
CA GLU A 56 -24.63 29.95 28.37
C GLU A 56 -24.40 28.43 28.18
N VAL A 57 -23.34 28.10 27.41
CA VAL A 57 -22.95 26.70 27.14
C VAL A 57 -22.14 26.21 28.34
N VAL A 58 -22.65 25.21 29.07
CA VAL A 58 -21.99 24.59 30.22
C VAL A 58 -21.23 23.32 29.90
N ASP A 59 -21.61 22.61 28.83
CA ASP A 59 -20.91 21.41 28.36
C ASP A 59 -21.11 21.23 26.86
N SER A 60 -20.14 20.64 26.18
CA SER A 60 -20.21 20.32 24.75
C SER A 60 -19.58 18.97 24.47
N ARG A 61 -20.28 18.16 23.66
CA ARG A 61 -19.76 16.88 23.14
C ARG A 61 -19.68 16.92 21.63
N VAL A 62 -18.47 16.71 21.12
CA VAL A 62 -18.21 16.68 19.69
C VAL A 62 -18.11 15.24 19.21
N GLY A 63 -18.91 14.89 18.20
CA GLY A 63 -18.84 13.59 17.50
C GLY A 63 -17.60 13.49 16.62
N LYS A 64 -17.26 12.25 16.23
CA LYS A 64 -16.15 12.01 15.30
C LYS A 64 -16.52 12.42 13.89
N ASN A 65 -15.56 12.97 13.15
CA ASN A 65 -15.72 13.27 11.72
C ASN A 65 -16.00 11.99 10.91
N THR A 66 -16.79 12.15 9.88
CA THR A 66 -16.91 11.16 8.78
C THR A 66 -16.11 11.66 7.58
N TYR A 67 -15.72 10.74 6.69
CA TYR A 67 -14.86 11.05 5.56
C TYR A 67 -15.41 10.42 4.28
N GLN A 68 -15.24 11.14 3.17
CA GLN A 68 -15.52 10.66 1.82
C GLN A 68 -14.26 10.85 0.97
N PHE A 69 -13.88 9.82 0.23
CA PHE A 69 -12.76 9.85 -0.71
C PHE A 69 -13.30 9.76 -2.13
N GLU A 70 -12.88 10.64 -3.02
CA GLU A 70 -13.38 10.73 -4.39
C GLU A 70 -12.24 10.90 -5.37
N PHE A 71 -12.42 10.37 -6.58
CA PHE A 71 -11.52 10.56 -7.71
C PHE A 71 -12.20 10.17 -9.02
N ASP A 72 -11.78 10.80 -10.13
CA ASP A 72 -12.29 10.52 -11.48
C ASP A 72 -11.23 9.84 -12.34
N ILE A 73 -11.66 8.89 -13.17
CA ILE A 73 -10.80 8.23 -14.15
C ILE A 73 -11.41 8.31 -15.54
N PHE A 74 -10.58 8.65 -16.55
CA PHE A 74 -10.99 8.57 -17.93
C PHE A 74 -11.08 7.11 -18.40
N VAL A 75 -12.15 6.77 -19.11
CA VAL A 75 -12.26 5.47 -19.81
C VAL A 75 -11.37 5.51 -21.04
N LYS A 76 -10.31 4.70 -21.05
CA LYS A 76 -9.33 4.64 -22.13
C LYS A 76 -9.52 3.39 -22.98
N LYS A 77 -9.25 3.49 -24.29
CA LYS A 77 -9.34 2.37 -25.22
C LYS A 77 -8.36 1.26 -24.81
N GLY A 78 -8.88 0.03 -24.67
CA GLY A 78 -8.07 -1.15 -24.38
C GLY A 78 -7.62 -1.30 -22.92
N GLN A 79 -8.05 -0.41 -22.03
CA GLN A 79 -7.79 -0.56 -20.59
C GLN A 79 -9.04 -1.09 -19.86
N PRO A 80 -8.90 -2.12 -19.02
CA PRO A 80 -10.00 -2.62 -18.19
C PRO A 80 -10.37 -1.58 -17.14
N ARG A 81 -11.59 -1.62 -16.67
CA ARG A 81 -12.01 -0.83 -15.51
C ARG A 81 -11.32 -1.35 -14.24
N PRO A 82 -10.95 -0.48 -13.30
CA PRO A 82 -10.31 -0.92 -12.07
C PRO A 82 -11.23 -1.72 -11.15
N PHE A 83 -12.56 -1.54 -11.28
CA PHE A 83 -13.56 -2.24 -10.50
C PHE A 83 -14.74 -2.63 -11.39
N ASP A 84 -15.30 -3.82 -11.13
CA ASP A 84 -16.58 -4.22 -11.67
C ASP A 84 -17.71 -3.66 -10.81
N ASP A 85 -18.75 -3.16 -11.45
CA ASP A 85 -19.91 -2.56 -10.78
C ASP A 85 -21.22 -3.16 -11.31
N GLU A 86 -22.25 -3.11 -10.48
CA GLU A 86 -23.62 -3.45 -10.79
C GLU A 86 -24.47 -2.20 -10.56
N ASP A 87 -24.82 -1.50 -11.65
CA ASP A 87 -25.54 -0.23 -11.63
C ASP A 87 -24.91 0.82 -10.68
N GLY A 88 -23.58 0.95 -10.73
CA GLY A 88 -22.85 1.89 -9.91
C GLY A 88 -22.48 1.37 -8.51
N PHE A 89 -22.97 0.21 -8.11
CA PHE A 89 -22.59 -0.42 -6.85
C PHE A 89 -21.38 -1.34 -7.04
N ILE A 90 -20.31 -1.10 -6.28
CA ILE A 90 -19.11 -1.93 -6.27
C ILE A 90 -19.15 -2.80 -5.03
N LYS A 91 -19.09 -4.10 -5.22
CA LYS A 91 -19.28 -5.11 -4.18
C LYS A 91 -18.07 -5.21 -3.25
N GLY A 92 -18.33 -5.40 -1.96
CA GLY A 92 -17.29 -5.62 -0.95
C GLY A 92 -16.86 -4.35 -0.21
N GLU A 93 -15.85 -4.50 0.60
CA GLU A 93 -15.18 -3.40 1.30
C GLU A 93 -13.80 -3.19 0.69
N HIS A 94 -13.36 -1.95 0.68
CA HIS A 94 -12.16 -1.52 -0.03
C HIS A 94 -11.24 -0.72 0.90
N ALA A 95 -9.95 -0.80 0.63
CA ALA A 95 -8.93 0.02 1.25
C ALA A 95 -8.16 0.79 0.18
N PHE A 96 -7.77 2.02 0.48
CA PHE A 96 -7.04 2.89 -0.43
C PHE A 96 -5.81 3.49 0.24
N ARG A 97 -4.80 3.75 -0.57
CA ARG A 97 -3.67 4.62 -0.28
C ARG A 97 -3.63 5.73 -1.32
N VAL A 98 -3.43 6.93 -0.86
CA VAL A 98 -3.17 8.10 -1.71
C VAL A 98 -1.77 8.56 -1.39
N ILE A 99 -0.89 8.40 -2.35
CA ILE A 99 0.54 8.68 -2.23
C ILE A 99 0.82 9.92 -3.06
N PRO A 100 1.42 10.98 -2.48
CA PRO A 100 1.80 12.18 -3.22
C PRO A 100 2.78 11.89 -4.35
N GLU A 101 3.02 12.86 -5.22
CA GLU A 101 4.01 12.75 -6.30
C GLU A 101 5.43 12.54 -5.73
N ASP A 102 5.79 13.25 -4.67
CA ASP A 102 6.97 12.97 -3.86
C ASP A 102 6.58 11.95 -2.78
N ASP A 103 6.97 10.70 -2.94
CA ASP A 103 6.62 9.56 -2.08
C ASP A 103 7.24 9.64 -0.68
N ALA A 104 8.23 10.51 -0.48
CA ALA A 104 8.78 10.85 0.84
C ALA A 104 7.83 11.75 1.65
N CYS A 105 6.87 12.41 1.01
CA CYS A 105 5.86 13.21 1.67
C CYS A 105 4.75 12.34 2.27
N GLU A 106 4.13 12.85 3.33
CA GLU A 106 2.99 12.19 3.95
C GLU A 106 1.78 12.20 3.01
N GLY A 107 1.32 11.02 2.64
CA GLY A 107 0.03 10.75 2.03
C GLY A 107 -0.98 10.26 3.06
N MET A 108 -1.94 9.43 2.62
CA MET A 108 -2.97 8.90 3.48
C MET A 108 -3.34 7.46 3.15
N GLN A 109 -3.82 6.74 4.16
CA GLN A 109 -4.38 5.40 4.01
C GLN A 109 -5.78 5.33 4.65
N ILE A 110 -6.70 4.71 3.93
CA ILE A 110 -8.07 4.39 4.34
C ILE A 110 -8.18 2.88 4.35
N ASP A 111 -8.40 2.28 5.53
CA ASP A 111 -8.40 0.82 5.67
C ASP A 111 -9.74 0.19 5.33
N ARG A 112 -10.84 0.97 5.38
CA ARG A 112 -12.18 0.45 5.16
C ARG A 112 -13.09 1.51 4.54
N CYS A 113 -13.68 1.20 3.39
CA CYS A 113 -14.74 1.99 2.78
C CYS A 113 -15.66 1.12 1.94
N THR A 114 -16.87 1.60 1.68
CA THR A 114 -17.73 1.13 0.59
C THR A 114 -17.49 2.01 -0.62
N LEU A 115 -17.56 1.44 -1.82
CA LEU A 115 -17.24 2.12 -3.07
C LEU A 115 -18.45 2.09 -4.01
N ARG A 116 -18.68 3.20 -4.70
CA ARG A 116 -19.61 3.31 -5.81
C ARG A 116 -18.99 4.05 -6.97
N VAL A 117 -19.51 3.88 -8.17
CA VAL A 117 -19.11 4.60 -9.37
C VAL A 117 -20.30 5.27 -10.01
N GLU A 118 -20.10 6.48 -10.49
CA GLU A 118 -21.07 7.25 -11.27
C GLU A 118 -20.46 7.48 -12.65
N GLU A 119 -21.14 6.97 -13.71
CA GLU A 119 -20.66 7.12 -15.07
C GLU A 119 -21.18 8.42 -15.68
N SER A 120 -20.32 9.15 -16.35
CA SER A 120 -20.70 10.35 -17.09
C SER A 120 -20.04 10.37 -18.46
N TYR A 121 -20.67 11.10 -19.39
CA TYR A 121 -20.11 11.38 -20.71
C TYR A 121 -20.33 12.84 -21.07
N THR A 122 -19.27 13.50 -21.49
CA THR A 122 -19.32 14.83 -22.10
C THR A 122 -18.51 14.83 -23.38
N ALA A 123 -18.88 15.71 -24.33
CA ALA A 123 -18.14 15.83 -25.58
C ALA A 123 -16.68 16.33 -25.35
N ALA A 124 -16.46 17.10 -24.29
CA ALA A 124 -15.16 17.65 -23.94
C ALA A 124 -14.23 16.64 -23.26
N ASP A 125 -14.78 15.87 -22.30
CA ASP A 125 -13.97 14.95 -21.46
C ASP A 125 -14.08 13.48 -21.90
N GLY A 126 -15.05 13.15 -22.78
CA GLY A 126 -15.37 11.77 -23.11
C GLY A 126 -16.08 11.05 -21.97
N LYS A 127 -15.92 9.72 -21.89
CA LYS A 127 -16.51 8.91 -20.81
C LYS A 127 -15.60 8.92 -19.59
N MET A 128 -16.20 9.23 -18.44
CA MET A 128 -15.51 9.25 -17.14
C MET A 128 -16.21 8.36 -16.12
N LEU A 129 -15.46 7.87 -15.20
CA LEU A 129 -15.88 7.11 -14.02
C LEU A 129 -15.56 7.94 -12.78
N HIS A 130 -16.59 8.43 -12.10
CA HIS A 130 -16.49 9.13 -10.83
C HIS A 130 -16.65 8.12 -9.69
N TYR A 131 -15.56 7.85 -8.98
CA TYR A 131 -15.55 6.93 -7.84
C TYR A 131 -15.76 7.69 -6.54
N VAL A 132 -16.70 7.19 -5.74
CA VAL A 132 -17.02 7.75 -4.41
C VAL A 132 -16.90 6.65 -3.36
N ALA A 133 -15.92 6.81 -2.48
CA ALA A 133 -15.67 5.91 -1.38
C ALA A 133 -16.14 6.53 -0.06
N LYS A 134 -17.17 5.95 0.56
CA LYS A 134 -17.59 6.31 1.92
C LYS A 134 -16.72 5.59 2.93
N CYS A 135 -15.92 6.35 3.67
CA CYS A 135 -15.00 5.79 4.66
C CYS A 135 -15.76 5.30 5.89
N LEU A 136 -15.45 4.09 6.32
CA LEU A 136 -16.07 3.42 7.45
C LEU A 136 -15.06 3.28 8.60
N LYS A 137 -15.56 3.00 9.80
CA LYS A 137 -14.69 2.71 10.95
C LYS A 137 -13.85 1.46 10.67
N PRO A 138 -12.50 1.57 10.71
CA PRO A 138 -11.62 0.42 10.54
C PRO A 138 -11.62 -0.48 11.79
N ALA A 139 -11.02 -1.66 11.68
CA ALA A 139 -10.81 -2.57 12.81
C ALA A 139 -9.96 -1.93 13.93
N ALA A 140 -8.97 -1.12 13.56
CA ALA A 140 -8.12 -0.40 14.49
C ALA A 140 -7.70 0.98 13.94
N GLY A 141 -7.43 1.92 14.84
CA GLY A 141 -6.88 3.23 14.50
C GLY A 141 -7.89 4.24 13.97
N LYS A 142 -7.40 5.18 13.15
CA LYS A 142 -8.16 6.27 12.55
C LYS A 142 -8.80 5.83 11.23
N THR A 143 -9.94 6.44 10.88
CA THR A 143 -10.63 6.21 9.59
C THR A 143 -9.74 6.63 8.40
N VAL A 144 -9.11 7.77 8.49
CA VAL A 144 -8.06 8.23 7.58
C VAL A 144 -6.80 8.40 8.43
N LYS A 145 -5.74 7.72 8.06
CA LYS A 145 -4.47 7.74 8.78
C LYS A 145 -3.34 8.22 7.87
N PRO A 146 -2.31 8.89 8.43
CA PRO A 146 -1.13 9.25 7.66
C PRO A 146 -0.47 7.99 7.09
N TYR A 147 0.06 8.12 5.89
CA TYR A 147 0.81 7.08 5.19
C TYR A 147 1.97 7.71 4.44
N THR A 148 3.14 7.13 4.59
CA THR A 148 4.30 7.46 3.75
C THR A 148 4.69 6.18 3.03
N GLU A 149 4.95 6.25 1.72
CA GLU A 149 5.39 5.08 0.97
C GLU A 149 6.82 4.74 1.41
N ASN A 150 6.92 3.90 2.40
CA ASN A 150 8.17 3.34 2.86
C ASN A 150 8.48 2.13 1.99
N GLY A 151 8.94 2.39 0.77
CA GLY A 151 9.27 1.33 -0.15
C GLY A 151 10.41 0.47 0.40
N LEU A 152 10.13 -0.81 0.68
CA LEU A 152 11.20 -1.79 0.83
C LEU A 152 11.91 -1.91 -0.51
N THR A 153 13.13 -1.41 -0.58
CA THR A 153 14.02 -1.63 -1.72
C THR A 153 15.25 -2.43 -1.29
N VAL A 154 15.80 -3.18 -2.22
CA VAL A 154 17.02 -3.97 -2.01
C VAL A 154 18.06 -3.60 -3.06
N ASP A 155 19.30 -3.57 -2.68
CA ASP A 155 20.42 -3.20 -3.56
C ASP A 155 20.75 -4.26 -4.61
N LYS A 156 20.23 -5.50 -4.43
CA LYS A 156 20.48 -6.64 -5.33
C LYS A 156 19.19 -7.45 -5.53
N SER A 157 18.93 -7.84 -6.77
CA SER A 157 17.85 -8.75 -7.13
C SER A 157 18.30 -10.21 -7.23
N SER A 158 19.61 -10.47 -7.25
CA SER A 158 20.17 -11.81 -7.33
C SER A 158 21.56 -11.91 -6.67
N LEU A 159 21.87 -13.11 -6.16
CA LEU A 159 23.17 -13.50 -5.64
C LEU A 159 23.63 -14.79 -6.34
N TYR A 160 24.89 -14.82 -6.73
CA TYR A 160 25.51 -15.96 -7.39
C TYR A 160 26.61 -16.54 -6.51
N PHE A 161 26.60 -17.85 -6.29
CA PHE A 161 27.57 -18.59 -5.48
C PHE A 161 28.28 -19.66 -6.30
N GLY A 162 29.56 -19.90 -5.97
CA GLY A 162 30.29 -21.06 -6.47
C GLY A 162 29.75 -22.37 -5.89
N SER A 163 30.33 -23.51 -6.32
CA SER A 163 29.95 -24.85 -5.82
C SER A 163 30.33 -25.09 -4.36
N THR A 164 31.36 -24.41 -3.85
CA THR A 164 31.82 -24.56 -2.47
C THR A 164 30.89 -23.86 -1.48
N ALA A 165 30.93 -24.31 -0.21
CA ALA A 165 30.21 -23.62 0.85
C ALA A 165 30.76 -22.18 1.03
N ASP A 166 29.86 -21.22 1.20
CA ASP A 166 30.18 -19.85 1.59
C ASP A 166 29.63 -19.58 2.99
N THR A 167 30.50 -19.72 3.98
CA THR A 167 30.18 -19.49 5.40
C THR A 167 30.34 -18.03 5.83
N THR A 168 31.04 -17.21 5.04
CA THR A 168 31.13 -15.77 5.23
C THR A 168 29.79 -15.12 4.79
N GLY A 169 29.29 -15.55 3.65
CA GLY A 169 28.03 -15.11 3.08
C GLY A 169 28.16 -13.85 2.23
N LYS A 170 27.13 -13.62 1.41
CA LYS A 170 26.94 -12.40 0.61
C LYS A 170 25.82 -11.56 1.19
N THR A 171 25.98 -10.24 1.14
CA THR A 171 25.04 -9.29 1.74
C THR A 171 24.12 -8.66 0.72
N ILE A 172 22.90 -8.40 1.17
CA ILE A 172 21.87 -7.59 0.52
C ILE A 172 21.56 -6.46 1.50
N THR A 173 21.60 -5.22 1.04
CA THR A 173 21.21 -4.07 1.84
C THR A 173 19.76 -3.72 1.52
N ALA A 174 18.90 -3.76 2.51
CA ALA A 174 17.52 -3.34 2.40
C ALA A 174 17.38 -1.88 2.84
N THR A 175 16.65 -1.08 2.08
CA THR A 175 16.21 0.25 2.49
C THR A 175 14.73 0.14 2.87
N ALA A 176 14.41 0.42 4.12
CA ALA A 176 13.07 0.37 4.69
C ALA A 176 13.05 1.23 5.95
N THR A 177 11.90 1.68 6.45
CA THR A 177 11.83 2.40 7.73
C THR A 177 11.67 1.44 8.91
N GLY A 178 10.89 0.39 8.75
CA GLY A 178 10.63 -0.59 9.79
C GLY A 178 11.68 -1.68 9.95
N THR A 179 11.36 -2.68 10.75
CA THR A 179 12.19 -3.86 10.99
C THR A 179 12.24 -4.74 9.75
N VAL A 180 13.44 -5.09 9.32
CA VAL A 180 13.68 -6.01 8.21
C VAL A 180 13.73 -7.44 8.75
N THR A 181 13.00 -8.34 8.10
CA THR A 181 13.08 -9.80 8.30
C THR A 181 13.37 -10.47 6.97
N ALA A 182 13.95 -11.67 7.00
CA ALA A 182 14.23 -12.42 5.78
C ALA A 182 14.04 -13.92 6.01
N VAL A 183 13.51 -14.61 4.99
CA VAL A 183 13.32 -16.06 4.97
C VAL A 183 13.80 -16.61 3.64
N SER A 184 14.51 -17.74 3.68
CA SER A 184 14.90 -18.49 2.47
C SER A 184 13.88 -19.59 2.17
N SER A 185 13.63 -19.84 0.90
CA SER A 185 12.79 -20.97 0.44
C SER A 185 13.45 -22.33 0.62
N GLU A 186 14.79 -22.35 0.78
CA GLU A 186 15.58 -23.57 0.79
C GLU A 186 16.54 -23.62 1.98
N SER A 187 16.66 -24.80 2.59
CA SER A 187 17.49 -25.01 3.78
C SER A 187 19.00 -24.91 3.53
N TRP A 188 19.46 -25.11 2.29
CA TRP A 188 20.86 -24.98 1.91
C TRP A 188 21.35 -23.53 1.80
N ALA A 189 20.42 -22.59 1.68
CA ALA A 189 20.70 -21.15 1.71
C ALA A 189 20.11 -20.58 3.01
N THR A 190 20.96 -20.29 3.96
CA THR A 190 20.55 -19.74 5.26
C THR A 190 20.68 -18.23 5.28
N VAL A 191 19.78 -17.56 5.98
CA VAL A 191 19.73 -16.09 6.07
C VAL A 191 19.88 -15.64 7.52
N SER A 192 20.55 -14.52 7.70
CA SER A 192 20.58 -13.78 8.97
C SER A 192 20.43 -12.30 8.70
N VAL A 193 19.75 -11.57 9.60
CA VAL A 193 19.49 -10.15 9.46
C VAL A 193 20.13 -9.39 10.60
N ALA A 194 20.91 -8.37 10.25
CA ALA A 194 21.49 -7.42 11.20
C ALA A 194 21.11 -6.00 10.76
N ALA A 195 20.24 -5.36 11.52
CA ALA A 195 19.60 -4.08 11.17
C ALA A 195 18.91 -4.16 9.80
N LYS A 196 19.50 -3.59 8.76
CA LYS A 196 18.97 -3.58 7.39
C LYS A 196 19.82 -4.36 6.39
N VAL A 197 20.76 -5.15 6.90
CA VAL A 197 21.65 -5.99 6.08
C VAL A 197 21.24 -7.45 6.26
N VAL A 198 20.86 -8.09 5.16
CA VAL A 198 20.57 -9.52 5.08
C VAL A 198 21.81 -10.24 4.57
N THR A 199 22.33 -11.17 5.34
CA THR A 199 23.47 -12.01 4.94
C THR A 199 22.97 -13.38 4.55
N VAL A 200 23.30 -13.82 3.34
CA VAL A 200 22.94 -15.13 2.79
C VAL A 200 24.19 -16.00 2.75
N LYS A 201 24.15 -17.16 3.40
CA LYS A 201 25.20 -18.18 3.42
C LYS A 201 24.70 -19.45 2.75
N VAL A 202 25.58 -20.19 2.10
CA VAL A 202 25.21 -21.41 1.38
C VAL A 202 26.10 -22.59 1.77
N THR A 203 25.49 -23.78 1.81
CA THR A 203 26.29 -25.04 1.91
C THR A 203 26.86 -25.40 0.54
N ALA A 204 27.83 -26.32 0.49
CA ALA A 204 28.37 -26.79 -0.77
C ALA A 204 27.30 -27.44 -1.64
N ASN A 205 27.34 -27.21 -2.96
CA ASN A 205 26.57 -27.92 -3.95
C ASN A 205 27.46 -29.04 -4.55
N SER A 206 27.33 -30.24 -4.00
CA SER A 206 28.06 -31.43 -4.50
C SER A 206 27.29 -32.16 -5.64
N GLY A 207 26.15 -31.62 -6.05
CA GLY A 207 25.38 -32.16 -7.18
C GLY A 207 25.95 -31.73 -8.52
N THR A 208 25.41 -32.32 -9.58
CA THR A 208 25.78 -32.04 -10.98
C THR A 208 24.95 -30.91 -11.60
N GLU A 209 23.95 -30.40 -10.87
CA GLU A 209 23.02 -29.39 -11.35
C GLU A 209 23.11 -28.10 -10.53
N ALA A 210 22.91 -26.96 -11.19
CA ALA A 210 22.75 -25.69 -10.50
C ALA A 210 21.45 -25.68 -9.67
N ARG A 211 21.47 -25.03 -8.51
CA ARG A 211 20.29 -24.92 -7.65
C ARG A 211 19.92 -23.47 -7.38
N ARG A 212 18.64 -23.24 -7.14
CA ARG A 212 18.05 -21.92 -6.90
C ARG A 212 17.29 -21.90 -5.59
N ALA A 213 17.44 -20.81 -4.84
CA ALA A 213 16.57 -20.47 -3.71
C ALA A 213 16.05 -19.07 -3.91
N ILE A 214 14.96 -18.74 -3.25
CA ILE A 214 14.38 -17.38 -3.19
C ILE A 214 14.49 -16.90 -1.76
N VAL A 215 15.17 -15.78 -1.56
CA VAL A 215 15.18 -15.07 -0.28
C VAL A 215 14.09 -14.00 -0.33
N THR A 216 13.08 -14.14 0.52
CA THR A 216 12.02 -13.14 0.70
C THR A 216 12.40 -12.24 1.88
N ILE A 217 12.57 -10.96 1.58
CA ILE A 217 12.87 -9.90 2.56
C ILE A 217 11.58 -9.13 2.79
N THR A 218 11.19 -8.94 4.05
CA THR A 218 9.94 -8.27 4.44
C THR A 218 10.25 -7.12 5.37
N ALA A 219 9.66 -5.97 5.10
CA ALA A 219 9.62 -4.81 5.99
C ALA A 219 8.37 -3.97 5.68
N ASP A 220 7.80 -3.32 6.69
CA ASP A 220 6.65 -2.40 6.54
C ASP A 220 5.42 -2.99 5.81
N GLY A 221 5.29 -4.33 5.82
CA GLY A 221 4.22 -5.04 5.11
C GLY A 221 4.49 -5.26 3.62
N GLU A 222 5.65 -4.86 3.11
CA GLU A 222 6.12 -5.09 1.75
C GLU A 222 7.12 -6.25 1.70
N ASN A 223 7.21 -6.90 0.54
CA ASN A 223 8.10 -8.01 0.28
C ASN A 223 8.98 -7.73 -0.93
N ALA A 224 10.28 -7.95 -0.79
CA ALA A 224 11.24 -8.00 -1.89
C ALA A 224 11.78 -9.43 -2.02
N GLN A 225 11.96 -9.92 -3.24
CA GLN A 225 12.51 -11.23 -3.52
C GLN A 225 13.88 -11.10 -4.17
N VAL A 226 14.82 -11.90 -3.70
CA VAL A 226 16.18 -12.00 -4.23
C VAL A 226 16.46 -13.44 -4.61
N ASP A 227 16.87 -13.66 -5.85
CA ASP A 227 17.26 -14.96 -6.36
C ASP A 227 18.66 -15.34 -5.86
N VAL A 228 18.79 -16.54 -5.33
CA VAL A 228 20.06 -17.12 -4.91
C VAL A 228 20.37 -18.32 -5.83
N LEU A 229 21.40 -18.18 -6.62
CA LEU A 229 21.82 -19.17 -7.61
C LEU A 229 23.18 -19.74 -7.21
N GLN A 230 23.30 -21.06 -7.18
CA GLN A 230 24.56 -21.73 -6.89
C GLN A 230 24.88 -22.74 -8.00
N ILE A 231 26.09 -22.64 -8.57
CA ILE A 231 26.55 -23.55 -9.61
C ILE A 231 26.87 -24.94 -9.02
N PRO A 232 26.89 -26.01 -9.82
CA PRO A 232 27.33 -27.35 -9.41
C PRO A 232 28.85 -27.43 -9.22
N ALA A 233 29.29 -28.53 -8.65
CA ALA A 233 30.72 -28.86 -8.50
C ALA A 233 31.39 -29.19 -9.83
#